data_14ad16d33c40628fd92611bd2e41ca7d
#
_entry.id   14ad16d33c40628fd92611bd2e41ca7d
#
_cell.length_a   1.000
_cell.length_b   1.000
_cell.length_c   1.000
_cell.angle_alpha   90.00
_cell.angle_beta   90.00
_cell.angle_gamma   90.00
#
_symmetry.space_group_name_H-M   'P 1'
#
loop_
_entity.id
_entity.type
_entity.pdbx_description
1 polymer ?
#
loop_
_entity_poly.entity_id
_entity_poly.type
_entity_poly.pdbx_seq_one_letter_code
_entity_poly.pdbx_strand_id
1 'polypeptide(L)'
;MLIFPLVNDTSRKIIHIDMDAFFAAVEERDNPSLKGKPVVIGQDPRQSGGRGVVSTCNYEARKYGIHSAMSSKEALELCPQAIFISGNYEKYREVGEQVREIFKRYTDLIEPMSIDEAYLDVTENKIQSKSAVKIARLIQHAIWEELHLTASAGVSYNKFLAKMASDYQKPRGLTVVLPEDAEDFLSQMDIAKFHGVGKKTVERLHEMGVYTGADLLVIPEMTLIDRFGRFGYDLFRKARGIHNSPVKSHRIRKSIGKEQTYRKLLYAEDDIVEEIANLSSKVAQSLEKHGKQGKTLVLKVRYGDFTTLTKRMTLTEPTREAERINRSARQIFQEIESTNTGIRLLGVTMTNFVDHTELPLVEEKEND
;
A
#
# COMPACT_ATOMS: atom_id res chain seq x y z
N MET A 1 6.74 -36.12 16.36
CA MET A 1 6.55 -34.76 15.82
C MET A 1 6.92 -34.82 14.34
N LEU A 2 6.00 -34.60 13.42
CA LEU A 2 6.31 -34.57 11.99
C LEU A 2 7.02 -33.24 11.70
N ILE A 3 8.30 -33.28 11.41
CA ILE A 3 9.06 -32.11 10.97
C ILE A 3 8.94 -32.05 9.45
N PHE A 4 8.17 -31.10 8.94
CA PHE A 4 8.14 -30.84 7.51
C PHE A 4 9.38 -30.02 7.12
N PRO A 5 10.12 -30.40 6.06
CA PRO A 5 11.27 -29.64 5.63
C PRO A 5 10.84 -28.24 5.18
N LEU A 6 11.62 -27.23 5.56
CA LEU A 6 11.44 -25.86 5.07
C LEU A 6 11.86 -25.79 3.60
N VAL A 7 10.88 -25.74 2.69
CA VAL A 7 11.15 -25.61 1.27
C VAL A 7 11.47 -24.16 0.96
N ASN A 8 12.65 -23.88 0.41
CA ASN A 8 13.08 -22.57 -0.05
C ASN A 8 13.40 -22.61 -1.54
N ASP A 9 12.61 -21.94 -2.34
CA ASP A 9 12.84 -21.81 -3.78
C ASP A 9 13.81 -20.64 -4.04
N THR A 10 15.06 -20.98 -4.32
CA THR A 10 16.15 -20.04 -4.63
C THR A 10 16.45 -19.93 -6.13
N SER A 11 15.67 -20.57 -6.97
CA SER A 11 15.88 -20.61 -8.44
C SER A 11 15.51 -19.32 -9.17
N ARG A 12 14.63 -18.51 -8.55
CA ARG A 12 14.09 -17.30 -9.16
C ARG A 12 15.05 -16.12 -9.07
N LYS A 13 14.84 -15.16 -9.98
CA LYS A 13 15.55 -13.88 -10.01
C LYS A 13 14.54 -12.76 -9.91
N ILE A 14 14.40 -12.21 -8.70
CA ILE A 14 13.42 -11.19 -8.39
C ILE A 14 14.12 -9.86 -8.20
N ILE A 15 13.62 -8.83 -8.89
CA ILE A 15 14.04 -7.44 -8.68
C ILE A 15 12.87 -6.71 -8.03
N HIS A 16 13.15 -5.92 -7.00
CA HIS A 16 12.24 -4.90 -6.49
C HIS A 16 12.79 -3.52 -6.87
N ILE A 17 11.99 -2.73 -7.57
CA ILE A 17 12.30 -1.34 -7.91
C ILE A 17 11.39 -0.43 -7.10
N ASP A 18 11.97 0.62 -6.52
CA ASP A 18 11.28 1.61 -5.68
C ASP A 18 11.83 3.00 -6.00
N MET A 19 10.96 3.88 -6.47
CA MET A 19 11.35 5.24 -6.87
C MET A 19 11.73 6.08 -5.65
N ASP A 20 12.84 6.79 -5.72
CA ASP A 20 13.36 7.57 -4.62
C ASP A 20 12.53 8.85 -4.38
N ALA A 21 11.88 8.94 -3.22
CA ALA A 21 11.05 10.09 -2.81
C ALA A 21 10.06 10.56 -3.90
N PHE A 22 9.39 9.63 -4.57
CA PHE A 22 8.77 9.74 -5.89
C PHE A 22 8.03 11.04 -6.15
N PHE A 23 6.99 11.37 -5.38
CA PHE A 23 6.20 12.58 -5.64
C PHE A 23 7.04 13.85 -5.47
N ALA A 24 7.88 13.88 -4.45
CA ALA A 24 8.76 15.04 -4.23
C ALA A 24 9.82 15.16 -5.33
N ALA A 25 10.37 14.03 -5.81
CA ALA A 25 11.32 14.00 -6.91
C ALA A 25 10.70 14.49 -8.24
N VAL A 26 9.43 14.16 -8.51
CA VAL A 26 8.69 14.67 -9.67
C VAL A 26 8.53 16.18 -9.58
N GLU A 27 8.18 16.73 -8.39
CA GLU A 27 8.07 18.19 -8.21
C GLU A 27 9.43 18.90 -8.34
N GLU A 28 10.51 18.32 -7.80
CA GLU A 28 11.86 18.87 -7.94
C GLU A 28 12.38 18.83 -9.39
N ARG A 29 12.01 17.79 -10.16
CA ARG A 29 12.33 17.68 -11.57
C ARG A 29 11.65 18.78 -12.38
N ASP A 30 10.36 18.97 -12.14
CA ASP A 30 9.51 19.92 -12.88
C ASP A 30 9.74 21.36 -12.45
N ASN A 31 10.21 21.57 -11.22
CA ASN A 31 10.58 22.88 -10.68
C ASN A 31 11.98 22.87 -10.05
N PRO A 32 13.03 23.13 -10.81
CA PRO A 32 14.42 23.12 -10.31
C PRO A 32 14.71 24.08 -9.15
N SER A 33 13.86 25.08 -8.91
CA SER A 33 14.01 25.99 -7.77
C SER A 33 13.82 25.31 -6.40
N LEU A 34 13.26 24.11 -6.39
CA LEU A 34 13.05 23.28 -5.19
C LEU A 34 14.30 22.48 -4.80
N LYS A 35 15.26 22.29 -5.72
CA LYS A 35 16.47 21.50 -5.46
C LYS A 35 17.23 22.02 -4.26
N GLY A 36 17.64 21.12 -3.38
CA GLY A 36 18.38 21.44 -2.16
C GLY A 36 17.55 22.07 -1.04
N LYS A 37 16.23 22.21 -1.22
CA LYS A 37 15.30 22.71 -0.20
C LYS A 37 14.49 21.55 0.39
N PRO A 38 14.09 21.62 1.67
CA PRO A 38 13.19 20.62 2.26
C PRO A 38 11.79 20.74 1.66
N VAL A 39 11.38 19.73 0.86
CA VAL A 39 10.08 19.67 0.17
C VAL A 39 9.23 18.59 0.77
N VAL A 40 7.99 18.92 1.09
CA VAL A 40 6.97 18.02 1.66
C VAL A 40 5.75 18.01 0.75
N ILE A 41 5.33 16.84 0.32
CA ILE A 41 4.09 16.66 -0.42
C ILE A 41 2.96 16.41 0.57
N GLY A 42 2.07 17.39 0.68
CA GLY A 42 0.95 17.38 1.63
C GLY A 42 0.33 18.77 1.74
N GLN A 43 -0.76 18.87 2.50
CA GLN A 43 -1.38 20.18 2.75
C GLN A 43 -0.49 21.02 3.69
N ASP A 44 -0.30 22.28 3.35
CA ASP A 44 0.39 23.23 4.21
C ASP A 44 -0.42 23.48 5.49
N PRO A 45 0.12 23.16 6.69
CA PRO A 45 -0.62 23.31 7.95
C PRO A 45 -0.89 24.77 8.29
N ARG A 46 -0.11 25.73 7.74
CA ARG A 46 -0.33 27.17 7.89
C ARG A 46 -1.63 27.63 7.23
N GLN A 47 -2.06 26.94 6.17
CA GLN A 47 -3.28 27.23 5.40
C GLN A 47 -4.46 26.32 5.77
N SER A 48 -4.18 25.11 6.28
CA SER A 48 -5.19 24.10 6.58
C SER A 48 -5.65 24.09 8.04
N GLY A 49 -5.19 25.06 8.86
CA GLY A 49 -5.48 25.08 10.30
C GLY A 49 -4.82 23.91 11.05
N GLY A 50 -3.59 23.56 10.70
CA GLY A 50 -2.81 22.50 11.33
C GLY A 50 -3.16 21.08 10.83
N ARG A 51 -4.04 20.94 9.83
CA ARG A 51 -4.45 19.64 9.28
C ARG A 51 -3.61 19.27 8.07
N GLY A 52 -3.52 17.98 7.84
CA GLY A 52 -2.80 17.39 6.71
C GLY A 52 -1.91 16.24 7.15
N VAL A 53 -1.51 15.45 6.18
CA VAL A 53 -0.60 14.32 6.37
C VAL A 53 0.45 14.39 5.26
N VAL A 54 1.69 14.13 5.62
CA VAL A 54 2.80 14.01 4.68
C VAL A 54 2.59 12.77 3.82
N SER A 55 2.35 12.95 2.53
CA SER A 55 2.28 11.83 1.57
C SER A 55 3.68 11.27 1.34
N THR A 56 4.64 12.14 1.04
CA THR A 56 6.07 11.86 0.99
C THR A 56 6.85 13.15 1.15
N CYS A 57 8.18 13.05 1.28
CA CYS A 57 9.06 14.20 1.31
C CYS A 57 10.41 13.85 0.68
N ASN A 58 11.15 14.87 0.22
CA ASN A 58 12.47 14.68 -0.34
C ASN A 58 13.53 14.37 0.73
N TYR A 59 14.73 14.02 0.30
CA TYR A 59 15.81 13.65 1.23
C TYR A 59 16.30 14.85 2.06
N GLU A 60 16.16 16.07 1.57
CA GLU A 60 16.47 17.27 2.36
C GLU A 60 15.51 17.40 3.57
N ALA A 61 14.20 17.19 3.35
CA ALA A 61 13.22 17.20 4.45
C ALA A 61 13.43 16.03 5.42
N ARG A 62 13.84 14.86 4.92
CA ARG A 62 14.14 13.68 5.78
C ARG A 62 15.28 13.92 6.76
N LYS A 63 16.23 14.80 6.47
CA LYS A 63 17.32 15.18 7.40
C LYS A 63 16.79 15.81 8.69
N TYR A 64 15.59 16.39 8.65
CA TYR A 64 14.89 16.95 9.83
C TYR A 64 13.98 15.92 10.53
N GLY A 65 14.00 14.65 10.11
CA GLY A 65 13.15 13.61 10.69
C GLY A 65 11.75 13.54 10.08
N ILE A 66 11.45 14.30 9.03
CA ILE A 66 10.16 14.27 8.34
C ILE A 66 10.03 12.96 7.53
N HIS A 67 8.88 12.31 7.63
CA HIS A 67 8.60 11.06 6.91
C HIS A 67 7.13 10.94 6.51
N SER A 68 6.84 10.00 5.60
CA SER A 68 5.47 9.69 5.17
C SER A 68 4.57 9.28 6.35
N ALA A 69 3.30 9.63 6.27
CA ALA A 69 2.27 9.44 7.27
C ALA A 69 2.40 10.32 8.55
N MET A 70 3.44 11.14 8.68
CA MET A 70 3.56 12.16 9.73
C MET A 70 2.49 13.24 9.53
N SER A 71 2.01 13.87 10.63
CA SER A 71 1.11 15.02 10.48
C SER A 71 1.86 16.21 9.86
N SER A 72 1.18 16.98 8.98
CA SER A 72 1.80 18.17 8.38
C SER A 72 2.19 19.21 9.43
N LYS A 73 1.45 19.28 10.54
CA LYS A 73 1.78 20.17 11.68
C LYS A 73 3.12 19.80 12.31
N GLU A 74 3.30 18.53 12.64
CA GLU A 74 4.56 18.01 13.20
C GLU A 74 5.73 18.20 12.23
N ALA A 75 5.51 17.95 10.92
CA ALA A 75 6.52 18.19 9.90
C ALA A 75 6.94 19.68 9.83
N LEU A 76 6.00 20.62 10.00
CA LEU A 76 6.30 22.04 10.07
C LEU A 76 7.06 22.42 11.35
N GLU A 77 6.73 21.80 12.48
CA GLU A 77 7.43 22.01 13.76
C GLU A 77 8.90 21.55 13.67
N LEU A 78 9.15 20.39 12.99
CA LEU A 78 10.49 19.87 12.78
C LEU A 78 11.31 20.72 11.78
N CYS A 79 10.66 21.28 10.76
CA CYS A 79 11.31 22.09 9.73
C CYS A 79 10.43 23.28 9.34
N PRO A 80 10.50 24.43 10.07
CA PRO A 80 9.67 25.60 9.79
C PRO A 80 9.85 26.19 8.37
N GLN A 81 11.01 25.99 7.75
CA GLN A 81 11.32 26.43 6.39
C GLN A 81 10.87 25.43 5.32
N ALA A 82 10.25 24.29 5.68
CA ALA A 82 9.78 23.30 4.71
C ALA A 82 8.78 23.91 3.73
N ILE A 83 8.94 23.53 2.46
CA ILE A 83 8.06 23.91 1.37
C ILE A 83 7.01 22.82 1.23
N PHE A 84 5.75 23.16 1.53
CA PHE A 84 4.64 22.26 1.36
C PHE A 84 4.01 22.43 -0.03
N ILE A 85 3.83 21.33 -0.74
CA ILE A 85 3.21 21.28 -2.07
C ILE A 85 2.02 20.34 -2.01
N SER A 86 0.86 20.84 -2.43
CA SER A 86 -0.31 19.98 -2.65
C SER A 86 -0.04 19.03 -3.81
N GLY A 87 -0.13 17.71 -3.56
CA GLY A 87 0.23 16.73 -4.56
C GLY A 87 -0.70 16.73 -5.79
N ASN A 88 -0.12 16.56 -6.97
CA ASN A 88 -0.84 16.30 -8.22
C ASN A 88 -0.84 14.80 -8.52
N TYR A 89 -1.87 14.10 -8.05
CA TYR A 89 -1.97 12.64 -8.17
C TYR A 89 -2.10 12.15 -9.62
N GLU A 90 -2.67 12.95 -10.50
CA GLU A 90 -2.80 12.61 -11.92
C GLU A 90 -1.43 12.57 -12.59
N LYS A 91 -0.64 13.64 -12.42
CA LYS A 91 0.75 13.72 -12.88
C LYS A 91 1.60 12.56 -12.36
N TYR A 92 1.50 12.23 -11.06
CA TYR A 92 2.28 11.13 -10.48
C TYR A 92 1.87 9.77 -11.06
N ARG A 93 0.59 9.59 -11.39
CA ARG A 93 0.10 8.38 -12.05
C ARG A 93 0.67 8.23 -13.46
N GLU A 94 0.67 9.31 -14.23
CA GLU A 94 1.25 9.32 -15.58
C GLU A 94 2.74 8.96 -15.56
N VAL A 95 3.50 9.56 -14.63
CA VAL A 95 4.92 9.24 -14.47
C VAL A 95 5.11 7.79 -14.01
N GLY A 96 4.29 7.29 -13.10
CA GLY A 96 4.33 5.89 -12.66
C GLY A 96 3.98 4.91 -13.79
N GLU A 97 3.11 5.30 -14.73
CA GLU A 97 2.83 4.50 -15.93
C GLU A 97 4.05 4.48 -16.88
N GLN A 98 4.73 5.60 -17.07
CA GLN A 98 6.00 5.66 -17.85
C GLN A 98 7.07 4.75 -17.23
N VAL A 99 7.21 4.73 -15.91
CA VAL A 99 8.12 3.81 -15.21
C VAL A 99 7.76 2.35 -15.49
N ARG A 100 6.46 2.01 -15.49
CA ARG A 100 6.01 0.63 -15.81
C ARG A 100 6.29 0.24 -17.25
N GLU A 101 6.19 1.17 -18.20
CA GLU A 101 6.58 0.90 -19.61
C GLU A 101 8.07 0.56 -19.72
N ILE A 102 8.94 1.17 -18.92
CA ILE A 102 10.34 0.78 -18.83
C ILE A 102 10.47 -0.67 -18.33
N PHE A 103 9.74 -1.07 -17.30
CA PHE A 103 9.79 -2.44 -16.76
C PHE A 103 9.37 -3.49 -17.79
N LYS A 104 8.33 -3.21 -18.58
CA LYS A 104 7.81 -4.10 -19.62
C LYS A 104 8.80 -4.44 -20.72
N ARG A 105 9.88 -3.68 -20.88
CA ARG A 105 10.96 -3.98 -21.82
C ARG A 105 11.76 -5.23 -21.41
N TYR A 106 11.71 -5.58 -20.13
CA TYR A 106 12.52 -6.64 -19.55
C TYR A 106 11.73 -7.91 -19.20
N THR A 107 10.49 -7.76 -18.71
CA THR A 107 9.62 -8.89 -18.35
C THR A 107 8.15 -8.49 -18.40
N ASP A 108 7.25 -9.49 -18.53
CA ASP A 108 5.80 -9.32 -18.37
C ASP A 108 5.33 -9.70 -16.96
N LEU A 109 6.20 -10.37 -16.18
CA LEU A 109 5.91 -10.73 -14.80
C LEU A 109 6.25 -9.55 -13.86
N ILE A 110 5.34 -8.58 -13.82
CA ILE A 110 5.44 -7.35 -13.03
C ILE A 110 4.28 -7.31 -12.04
N GLU A 111 4.58 -7.22 -10.74
CA GLU A 111 3.59 -7.04 -9.67
C GLU A 111 3.72 -5.63 -9.09
N PRO A 112 2.87 -4.66 -9.51
CA PRO A 112 2.85 -3.33 -8.91
C PRO A 112 2.37 -3.42 -7.46
N MET A 113 3.14 -2.86 -6.54
CA MET A 113 2.77 -2.73 -5.12
C MET A 113 2.09 -1.40 -4.85
N SER A 114 2.59 -0.35 -5.49
CA SER A 114 2.07 1.01 -5.43
C SER A 114 2.22 1.69 -6.81
N ILE A 115 2.17 3.00 -6.82
CA ILE A 115 2.37 3.82 -8.02
C ILE A 115 3.86 3.92 -8.40
N ASP A 116 4.74 3.73 -7.41
CA ASP A 116 6.19 3.99 -7.45
C ASP A 116 7.05 2.76 -7.20
N GLU A 117 6.46 1.60 -6.86
CA GLU A 117 7.23 0.38 -6.63
C GLU A 117 6.59 -0.86 -7.27
N ALA A 118 7.43 -1.79 -7.68
CA ALA A 118 7.01 -3.07 -8.24
C ALA A 118 8.05 -4.18 -8.02
N TYR A 119 7.56 -5.42 -7.96
CA TYR A 119 8.38 -6.61 -8.14
C TYR A 119 8.39 -7.03 -9.60
N LEU A 120 9.56 -7.43 -10.08
CA LEU A 120 9.78 -7.98 -11.40
C LEU A 120 10.40 -9.38 -11.25
N ASP A 121 9.79 -10.39 -11.85
CA ASP A 121 10.44 -11.68 -12.03
C ASP A 121 11.15 -11.67 -13.37
N VAL A 122 12.48 -11.74 -13.32
CA VAL A 122 13.37 -11.72 -14.48
C VAL A 122 14.13 -13.05 -14.64
N THR A 123 13.61 -14.11 -14.02
CA THR A 123 14.16 -15.47 -14.15
C THR A 123 14.23 -15.84 -15.62
N GLU A 124 13.13 -15.66 -16.34
CA GLU A 124 13.08 -15.58 -17.79
C GLU A 124 12.78 -14.14 -18.18
N ASN A 125 13.57 -13.57 -19.10
CA ASN A 125 13.45 -12.15 -19.43
C ASN A 125 13.64 -11.90 -20.91
N LYS A 126 13.07 -10.79 -21.41
CA LYS A 126 12.99 -10.46 -22.84
C LYS A 126 14.35 -10.17 -23.49
N ILE A 127 15.35 -9.82 -22.72
CA ILE A 127 16.71 -9.51 -23.22
C ILE A 127 17.68 -10.69 -23.07
N GLN A 128 17.17 -11.86 -22.68
CA GLN A 128 17.94 -13.09 -22.48
C GLN A 128 19.17 -12.93 -21.57
N SER A 129 19.12 -12.00 -20.63
CA SER A 129 20.20 -11.75 -19.66
C SER A 129 20.19 -12.81 -18.57
N LYS A 130 21.37 -13.40 -18.30
CA LYS A 130 21.56 -14.30 -17.15
C LYS A 130 21.70 -13.54 -15.82
N SER A 131 21.89 -12.20 -15.87
CA SER A 131 22.16 -11.38 -14.69
C SER A 131 20.99 -10.45 -14.40
N ALA A 132 20.30 -10.68 -13.28
CA ALA A 132 19.27 -9.78 -12.76
C ALA A 132 19.87 -8.42 -12.32
N VAL A 133 21.10 -8.41 -11.82
CA VAL A 133 21.82 -7.17 -11.47
C VAL A 133 22.03 -6.28 -12.69
N LYS A 134 22.37 -6.87 -13.84
CA LYS A 134 22.48 -6.12 -15.10
C LYS A 134 21.13 -5.50 -15.49
N ILE A 135 20.04 -6.28 -15.37
CA ILE A 135 18.69 -5.78 -15.68
C ILE A 135 18.30 -4.63 -14.75
N ALA A 136 18.53 -4.77 -13.43
CA ALA A 136 18.24 -3.73 -12.45
C ALA A 136 18.97 -2.41 -12.78
N ARG A 137 20.27 -2.49 -13.15
CA ARG A 137 21.05 -1.32 -13.58
C ARG A 137 20.52 -0.69 -14.87
N LEU A 138 20.12 -1.50 -15.85
CA LEU A 138 19.52 -1.00 -17.08
C LEU A 138 18.19 -0.29 -16.81
N ILE A 139 17.37 -0.81 -15.90
CA ILE A 139 16.13 -0.15 -15.48
C ILE A 139 16.43 1.18 -14.79
N GLN A 140 17.35 1.22 -13.81
CA GLN A 140 17.74 2.46 -13.13
C GLN A 140 18.29 3.51 -14.12
N HIS A 141 19.09 3.08 -15.08
CA HIS A 141 19.65 3.95 -16.12
C HIS A 141 18.54 4.49 -17.04
N ALA A 142 17.62 3.63 -17.52
CA ALA A 142 16.51 4.07 -18.36
C ALA A 142 15.59 5.06 -17.64
N ILE A 143 15.28 4.83 -16.34
CA ILE A 143 14.51 5.77 -15.52
C ILE A 143 15.21 7.13 -15.46
N TRP A 144 16.52 7.15 -15.28
CA TRP A 144 17.28 8.39 -15.24
C TRP A 144 17.32 9.11 -16.58
N GLU A 145 17.68 8.43 -17.66
CA GLU A 145 17.80 9.03 -19.00
C GLU A 145 16.47 9.56 -19.55
N GLU A 146 15.38 8.82 -19.32
CA GLU A 146 14.10 9.13 -19.93
C GLU A 146 13.19 9.99 -19.04
N LEU A 147 13.27 9.83 -17.72
CA LEU A 147 12.37 10.50 -16.79
C LEU A 147 13.08 11.51 -15.86
N HIS A 148 14.40 11.52 -15.84
CA HIS A 148 15.23 12.34 -14.94
C HIS A 148 14.88 12.14 -13.46
N LEU A 149 14.50 10.90 -13.11
CA LEU A 149 14.20 10.45 -11.76
C LEU A 149 15.16 9.32 -11.36
N THR A 150 15.21 9.04 -10.06
CA THR A 150 16.02 7.94 -9.55
C THR A 150 15.19 6.88 -8.88
N ALA A 151 15.70 5.66 -8.90
CA ALA A 151 15.10 4.52 -8.21
C ALA A 151 16.17 3.71 -7.48
N SER A 152 15.79 3.10 -6.38
CA SER A 152 16.59 2.10 -5.69
C SER A 152 16.12 0.69 -6.07
N ALA A 153 17.07 -0.25 -6.17
CA ALA A 153 16.80 -1.61 -6.61
C ALA A 153 17.30 -2.63 -5.57
N GLY A 154 16.50 -3.64 -5.33
CA GLY A 154 16.89 -4.83 -4.58
C GLY A 154 16.80 -6.06 -5.47
N VAL A 155 17.83 -6.89 -5.47
CA VAL A 155 17.89 -8.11 -6.27
C VAL A 155 18.08 -9.31 -5.36
N SER A 156 17.19 -10.29 -5.47
CA SER A 156 17.30 -11.53 -4.71
C SER A 156 16.52 -12.67 -5.41
N TYR A 157 16.38 -13.80 -4.75
CA TYR A 157 15.64 -14.95 -5.25
C TYR A 157 14.16 -14.96 -4.83
N ASN A 158 13.72 -14.03 -3.97
CA ASN A 158 12.32 -13.88 -3.59
C ASN A 158 11.92 -12.42 -3.33
N LYS A 159 10.60 -12.17 -3.29
CA LYS A 159 10.04 -10.82 -3.14
C LYS A 159 10.40 -10.15 -1.81
N PHE A 160 10.40 -10.91 -0.71
CA PHE A 160 10.68 -10.36 0.61
C PHE A 160 12.11 -9.81 0.69
N LEU A 161 13.10 -10.60 0.32
CA LEU A 161 14.50 -10.17 0.32
C LEU A 161 14.76 -9.05 -0.70
N ALA A 162 14.17 -9.13 -1.90
CA ALA A 162 14.30 -8.07 -2.89
C ALA A 162 13.76 -6.72 -2.36
N LYS A 163 12.61 -6.72 -1.63
CA LYS A 163 12.09 -5.50 -0.98
C LYS A 163 13.02 -5.01 0.12
N MET A 164 13.49 -5.89 1.01
CA MET A 164 14.43 -5.52 2.07
C MET A 164 15.72 -4.92 1.50
N ALA A 165 16.24 -5.52 0.42
CA ALA A 165 17.43 -5.06 -0.27
C ALA A 165 17.26 -3.68 -0.91
N SER A 166 16.10 -3.39 -1.54
CA SER A 166 15.86 -2.10 -2.18
C SER A 166 15.82 -0.93 -1.19
N ASP A 167 15.46 -1.18 0.07
CA ASP A 167 15.43 -0.17 1.13
C ASP A 167 16.78 0.03 1.82
N TYR A 168 17.75 -0.88 1.60
CA TYR A 168 18.99 -0.92 2.38
C TYR A 168 19.95 0.24 2.06
N GLN A 169 20.05 0.63 0.79
CA GLN A 169 20.98 1.68 0.31
C GLN A 169 20.26 2.79 -0.45
N LYS A 170 19.15 3.32 0.07
CA LYS A 170 18.48 4.48 -0.53
C LYS A 170 19.22 5.79 -0.25
N PRO A 171 19.24 6.75 -1.19
CA PRO A 171 18.69 6.71 -2.57
C PRO A 171 19.69 6.14 -3.60
N ARG A 172 19.18 5.78 -4.77
CA ARG A 172 19.95 5.34 -5.95
C ARG A 172 20.77 4.07 -5.72
N GLY A 173 20.43 3.33 -4.67
CA GLY A 173 21.13 2.10 -4.30
C GLY A 173 20.77 0.92 -5.19
N LEU A 174 21.66 -0.06 -5.21
CA LEU A 174 21.41 -1.38 -5.75
C LEU A 174 22.04 -2.39 -4.79
N THR A 175 21.20 -3.14 -4.11
CA THR A 175 21.63 -4.16 -3.14
C THR A 175 21.23 -5.54 -3.66
N VAL A 176 22.17 -6.47 -3.57
CA VAL A 176 21.99 -7.88 -3.97
C VAL A 176 22.06 -8.73 -2.72
N VAL A 177 21.12 -9.63 -2.55
CA VAL A 177 21.11 -10.62 -1.47
C VAL A 177 21.05 -12.00 -2.10
N LEU A 178 22.14 -12.74 -2.01
CA LEU A 178 22.28 -14.12 -2.49
C LEU A 178 21.69 -15.10 -1.47
N PRO A 179 21.37 -16.35 -1.86
CA PRO A 179 20.82 -17.34 -0.93
C PRO A 179 21.72 -17.59 0.28
N GLU A 180 23.03 -17.64 0.08
CA GLU A 180 24.05 -17.82 1.11
C GLU A 180 24.17 -16.64 2.07
N ASP A 181 23.83 -15.43 1.65
CA ASP A 181 23.96 -14.21 2.44
C ASP A 181 22.64 -13.85 3.17
N ALA A 182 21.53 -14.52 2.83
CA ALA A 182 20.19 -14.09 3.22
C ALA A 182 19.98 -14.05 4.74
N GLU A 183 20.45 -15.06 5.46
CA GLU A 183 20.29 -15.15 6.91
C GLU A 183 21.14 -14.09 7.61
N ASP A 184 22.40 -13.92 7.20
CA ASP A 184 23.31 -12.90 7.76
C ASP A 184 22.77 -11.49 7.50
N PHE A 185 22.28 -11.23 6.28
CA PHE A 185 21.68 -9.95 5.92
C PHE A 185 20.47 -9.60 6.80
N LEU A 186 19.59 -10.58 7.03
CA LEU A 186 18.39 -10.38 7.84
C LEU A 186 18.71 -10.29 9.34
N SER A 187 19.66 -11.07 9.82
CA SER A 187 20.05 -11.12 11.23
C SER A 187 20.47 -9.77 11.79
N GLN A 188 21.16 -8.97 10.98
CA GLN A 188 21.65 -7.64 11.36
C GLN A 188 20.58 -6.55 11.32
N MET A 189 19.41 -6.84 10.76
CA MET A 189 18.35 -5.83 10.60
C MET A 189 17.52 -5.65 11.87
N ASP A 190 17.17 -4.40 12.15
CA ASP A 190 16.12 -4.05 13.11
C ASP A 190 14.79 -4.66 12.67
N ILE A 191 14.09 -5.32 13.61
CA ILE A 191 12.82 -5.99 13.34
C ILE A 191 11.73 -5.02 12.83
N ALA A 192 11.80 -3.75 13.21
CA ALA A 192 10.89 -2.72 12.73
C ALA A 192 11.04 -2.43 11.23
N LYS A 193 12.15 -2.82 10.62
CA LYS A 193 12.41 -2.68 9.18
C LYS A 193 11.93 -3.87 8.36
N PHE A 194 11.54 -4.97 9.00
CA PHE A 194 11.03 -6.14 8.28
C PHE A 194 9.73 -5.81 7.55
N HIS A 195 9.72 -6.01 6.26
CA HIS A 195 8.53 -5.73 5.45
C HIS A 195 7.32 -6.53 5.93
N GLY A 196 6.25 -5.81 6.28
CA GLY A 196 5.03 -6.37 6.86
C GLY A 196 4.97 -6.34 8.38
N VAL A 197 6.04 -5.92 9.06
CA VAL A 197 6.04 -5.71 10.52
C VAL A 197 5.67 -4.25 10.82
N GLY A 198 4.42 -4.02 11.20
CA GLY A 198 3.93 -2.69 11.58
C GLY A 198 4.13 -2.39 13.08
N LYS A 199 3.93 -1.13 13.50
CA LYS A 199 4.17 -0.64 14.87
C LYS A 199 3.62 -1.58 15.97
N LYS A 200 2.36 -2.01 15.88
CA LYS A 200 1.76 -2.94 16.86
C LYS A 200 2.43 -4.31 16.90
N THR A 201 2.96 -4.78 15.77
CA THR A 201 3.70 -6.04 15.72
C THR A 201 5.09 -5.87 16.31
N VAL A 202 5.75 -4.73 16.05
CA VAL A 202 7.02 -4.36 16.68
C VAL A 202 6.90 -4.36 18.20
N GLU A 203 5.90 -3.67 18.77
CA GLU A 203 5.65 -3.64 20.21
C GLU A 203 5.53 -5.04 20.79
N ARG A 204 4.74 -5.91 20.17
CA ARG A 204 4.56 -7.30 20.61
C ARG A 204 5.82 -8.17 20.47
N LEU A 205 6.65 -7.91 19.44
CA LEU A 205 7.94 -8.59 19.28
C LEU A 205 8.96 -8.12 20.32
N HIS A 206 8.98 -6.80 20.63
CA HIS A 206 9.81 -6.25 21.70
C HIS A 206 9.43 -6.81 23.07
N GLU A 207 8.14 -7.03 23.37
CA GLU A 207 7.67 -7.72 24.59
C GLU A 207 8.21 -9.16 24.70
N MET A 208 8.58 -9.78 23.57
CA MET A 208 9.19 -11.11 23.51
C MET A 208 10.74 -11.05 23.51
N GLY A 209 11.33 -9.86 23.60
CA GLY A 209 12.80 -9.68 23.53
C GLY A 209 13.35 -9.74 22.11
N VAL A 210 12.50 -9.60 21.08
CA VAL A 210 12.90 -9.68 19.68
C VAL A 210 13.05 -8.25 19.12
N TYR A 211 14.27 -7.80 18.93
CA TYR A 211 14.63 -6.47 18.40
C TYR A 211 15.24 -6.55 17.00
N THR A 212 15.86 -7.67 16.66
CA THR A 212 16.59 -7.88 15.41
C THR A 212 16.14 -9.16 14.71
N GLY A 213 16.57 -9.33 13.46
CA GLY A 213 16.39 -10.59 12.75
C GLY A 213 17.07 -11.77 13.44
N ALA A 214 18.23 -11.56 14.07
CA ALA A 214 18.92 -12.59 14.86
C ALA A 214 18.07 -13.06 16.05
N ASP A 215 17.43 -12.13 16.77
CA ASP A 215 16.53 -12.51 17.87
C ASP A 215 15.32 -13.29 17.36
N LEU A 216 14.81 -12.94 16.17
CA LEU A 216 13.68 -13.64 15.57
C LEU A 216 14.03 -15.08 15.15
N LEU A 217 15.27 -15.31 14.69
CA LEU A 217 15.74 -16.65 14.26
C LEU A 217 15.68 -17.69 15.36
N VAL A 218 15.93 -17.31 16.61
CA VAL A 218 15.98 -18.25 17.74
C VAL A 218 14.60 -18.57 18.33
N ILE A 219 13.56 -17.81 17.94
CA ILE A 219 12.19 -18.06 18.42
C ILE A 219 11.61 -19.32 17.74
N PRO A 220 11.07 -20.29 18.51
CA PRO A 220 10.43 -21.47 17.95
C PRO A 220 9.21 -21.11 17.08
N GLU A 221 9.00 -21.85 15.99
CA GLU A 221 7.88 -21.64 15.05
C GLU A 221 6.52 -21.61 15.77
N MET A 222 6.27 -22.56 16.67
CA MET A 222 5.00 -22.66 17.41
C MET A 222 4.77 -21.42 18.28
N THR A 223 5.81 -20.89 18.92
CA THR A 223 5.70 -19.66 19.73
C THR A 223 5.26 -18.46 18.87
N LEU A 224 5.78 -18.33 17.65
CA LEU A 224 5.37 -17.29 16.72
C LEU A 224 3.95 -17.51 16.22
N ILE A 225 3.57 -18.76 15.93
CA ILE A 225 2.20 -19.09 15.51
C ILE A 225 1.19 -18.80 16.62
N ASP A 226 1.47 -19.18 17.87
CA ASP A 226 0.59 -18.93 19.01
C ASP A 226 0.37 -17.44 19.26
N ARG A 227 1.42 -16.62 19.04
CA ARG A 227 1.35 -15.17 19.25
C ARG A 227 0.74 -14.40 18.08
N PHE A 228 1.02 -14.80 16.84
CA PHE A 228 0.71 -14.02 15.64
C PHE A 228 -0.12 -14.79 14.61
N GLY A 229 -0.52 -16.04 14.88
CA GLY A 229 -1.27 -16.87 13.96
C GLY A 229 -0.50 -17.15 12.66
N ARG A 230 -1.19 -17.07 11.53
CA ARG A 230 -0.56 -17.25 10.21
C ARG A 230 0.60 -16.29 9.95
N PHE A 231 0.53 -15.08 10.48
CA PHE A 231 1.62 -14.12 10.33
C PHE A 231 2.89 -14.58 11.06
N GLY A 232 2.76 -15.27 12.20
CA GLY A 232 3.88 -15.91 12.90
C GLY A 232 4.54 -17.01 12.07
N TYR A 233 3.74 -17.83 11.39
CA TYR A 233 4.24 -18.78 10.42
C TYR A 233 5.05 -18.12 9.29
N ASP A 234 4.57 -16.99 8.78
CA ASP A 234 5.26 -16.23 7.74
C ASP A 234 6.53 -15.56 8.27
N LEU A 235 6.51 -15.03 9.50
CA LEU A 235 7.68 -14.42 10.16
C LEU A 235 8.81 -15.43 10.36
N PHE A 236 8.50 -16.64 10.85
CA PHE A 236 9.49 -17.70 11.05
C PHE A 236 10.25 -18.04 9.76
N ARG A 237 9.53 -18.09 8.64
CA ARG A 237 10.12 -18.35 7.33
C ARG A 237 10.89 -17.17 6.80
N LYS A 238 10.34 -15.97 6.91
CA LYS A 238 11.02 -14.74 6.48
C LYS A 238 12.36 -14.53 7.17
N ALA A 239 12.46 -14.80 8.49
CA ALA A 239 13.72 -14.71 9.20
C ALA A 239 14.82 -15.63 8.62
N ARG A 240 14.42 -16.71 7.96
CA ARG A 240 15.29 -17.69 7.28
C ARG A 240 15.41 -17.44 5.77
N GLY A 241 15.05 -16.25 5.32
CA GLY A 241 15.09 -15.90 3.89
C GLY A 241 14.09 -16.64 3.01
N ILE A 242 13.06 -17.30 3.59
CA ILE A 242 12.10 -18.12 2.85
C ILE A 242 10.84 -17.32 2.53
N HIS A 243 10.55 -17.15 1.24
CA HIS A 243 9.31 -16.54 0.76
C HIS A 243 8.98 -17.01 -0.66
N ASN A 244 8.21 -18.08 -0.78
CA ASN A 244 7.96 -18.76 -2.06
C ASN A 244 6.82 -18.17 -2.90
N SER A 245 6.17 -17.08 -2.46
CA SER A 245 5.08 -16.47 -3.23
C SER A 245 5.59 -15.96 -4.59
N PRO A 246 4.96 -16.32 -5.72
CA PRO A 246 5.34 -15.85 -7.04
C PRO A 246 5.03 -14.35 -7.22
N VAL A 247 5.67 -13.74 -8.21
CA VAL A 247 5.29 -12.42 -8.73
C VAL A 247 3.98 -12.58 -9.51
N LYS A 248 2.97 -11.77 -9.19
CA LYS A 248 1.62 -11.83 -9.77
C LYS A 248 1.35 -10.59 -10.60
N SER A 249 1.33 -10.75 -11.93
CA SER A 249 1.05 -9.65 -12.86
C SER A 249 -0.40 -9.16 -12.81
N HIS A 250 -1.32 -9.97 -12.27
CA HIS A 250 -2.73 -9.63 -12.17
C HIS A 250 -3.22 -9.69 -10.72
N ARG A 251 -3.90 -8.64 -10.32
CA ARG A 251 -4.57 -8.56 -9.01
C ARG A 251 -6.09 -8.48 -9.20
N ILE A 252 -6.78 -9.45 -8.65
CA ILE A 252 -8.25 -9.41 -8.60
C ILE A 252 -8.67 -8.39 -7.53
N ARG A 253 -9.40 -7.36 -7.96
CA ARG A 253 -9.97 -6.36 -7.05
C ARG A 253 -11.05 -6.99 -6.18
N LYS A 254 -10.92 -6.86 -4.86
CA LYS A 254 -11.84 -7.46 -3.88
C LYS A 254 -12.86 -6.48 -3.31
N SER A 255 -12.60 -5.17 -3.41
CA SER A 255 -13.47 -4.12 -2.90
C SER A 255 -13.32 -2.83 -3.70
N ILE A 256 -14.38 -2.02 -3.72
CA ILE A 256 -14.38 -0.64 -4.23
C ILE A 256 -15.02 0.22 -3.15
N GLY A 257 -14.29 1.21 -2.67
CA GLY A 257 -14.76 2.12 -1.64
C GLY A 257 -14.35 3.56 -1.89
N LYS A 258 -15.07 4.47 -1.27
CA LYS A 258 -14.78 5.90 -1.18
C LYS A 258 -14.89 6.31 0.27
N GLU A 259 -13.93 7.07 0.74
CA GLU A 259 -13.98 7.67 2.08
C GLU A 259 -13.55 9.15 2.03
N GLN A 260 -14.13 9.92 2.92
CA GLN A 260 -13.88 11.36 3.04
C GLN A 260 -13.62 11.73 4.51
N THR A 261 -12.52 12.42 4.74
CA THR A 261 -12.24 13.09 6.01
C THR A 261 -12.68 14.55 5.91
N TYR A 262 -13.52 15.00 6.84
CA TYR A 262 -14.10 16.34 6.82
C TYR A 262 -13.23 17.36 7.56
N ARG A 263 -13.20 18.60 7.06
CA ARG A 263 -12.49 19.71 7.72
C ARG A 263 -13.15 20.10 9.04
N LYS A 264 -14.50 20.11 9.08
CA LYS A 264 -15.32 20.29 10.27
C LYS A 264 -15.99 18.96 10.59
N LEU A 265 -16.15 18.66 11.86
CA LEU A 265 -16.90 17.47 12.27
C LEU A 265 -18.35 17.63 11.85
N LEU A 266 -18.95 16.56 11.36
CA LEU A 266 -20.38 16.53 11.07
C LEU A 266 -21.16 16.16 12.33
N TYR A 267 -22.17 16.94 12.63
CA TYR A 267 -23.07 16.73 13.78
C TYR A 267 -24.52 16.58 13.35
N ALA A 268 -24.94 17.32 12.32
CA ALA A 268 -26.31 17.27 11.85
C ALA A 268 -26.55 15.99 11.05
N GLU A 269 -27.67 15.33 11.31
CA GLU A 269 -28.05 14.08 10.66
C GLU A 269 -28.22 14.29 9.15
N ASP A 270 -28.83 15.42 8.74
CA ASP A 270 -29.03 15.77 7.33
C ASP A 270 -27.70 15.86 6.58
N ASP A 271 -26.68 16.53 7.15
CA ASP A 271 -25.33 16.62 6.54
C ASP A 271 -24.70 15.24 6.39
N ILE A 272 -24.87 14.37 7.38
CA ILE A 272 -24.30 13.00 7.37
C ILE A 272 -24.99 12.15 6.30
N VAL A 273 -26.31 12.26 6.19
CA VAL A 273 -27.11 11.55 5.19
C VAL A 273 -26.77 12.00 3.77
N GLU A 274 -26.58 13.30 3.56
CA GLU A 274 -26.14 13.86 2.28
C GLU A 274 -24.75 13.33 1.88
N GLU A 275 -23.81 13.31 2.82
CA GLU A 275 -22.47 12.80 2.56
C GLU A 275 -22.45 11.28 2.30
N ILE A 276 -23.28 10.49 2.96
CA ILE A 276 -23.47 9.07 2.66
C ILE A 276 -23.99 8.89 1.23
N ALA A 277 -24.96 9.71 0.80
CA ALA A 277 -25.48 9.67 -0.57
C ALA A 277 -24.41 10.03 -1.61
N ASN A 278 -23.61 11.06 -1.35
CA ASN A 278 -22.50 11.50 -2.19
C ASN A 278 -21.43 10.40 -2.34
N LEU A 279 -21.01 9.77 -1.23
CA LEU A 279 -20.08 8.66 -1.25
C LEU A 279 -20.64 7.44 -1.98
N SER A 280 -21.91 7.11 -1.79
CA SER A 280 -22.60 6.01 -2.46
C SER A 280 -22.64 6.20 -3.97
N SER A 281 -22.91 7.43 -4.44
CA SER A 281 -22.86 7.78 -5.87
C SER A 281 -21.45 7.58 -6.45
N LYS A 282 -20.41 8.06 -5.77
CA LYS A 282 -19.01 7.86 -6.19
C LYS A 282 -18.59 6.40 -6.22
N VAL A 283 -19.11 5.58 -5.31
CA VAL A 283 -18.87 4.13 -5.29
C VAL A 283 -19.59 3.47 -6.48
N ALA A 284 -20.84 3.81 -6.74
CA ALA A 284 -21.61 3.31 -7.88
C ALA A 284 -20.92 3.59 -9.22
N GLN A 285 -20.47 4.82 -9.45
CA GLN A 285 -19.70 5.21 -10.64
C GLN A 285 -18.40 4.37 -10.77
N SER A 286 -17.73 4.13 -9.63
CA SER A 286 -16.50 3.32 -9.64
C SER A 286 -16.80 1.84 -9.90
N LEU A 287 -17.92 1.29 -9.43
CA LEU A 287 -18.37 -0.07 -9.72
C LEU A 287 -18.69 -0.22 -11.21
N GLU A 288 -19.39 0.73 -11.78
CA GLU A 288 -19.74 0.76 -13.20
C GLU A 288 -18.48 0.80 -14.07
N LYS A 289 -17.55 1.72 -13.79
CA LYS A 289 -16.26 1.83 -14.49
C LYS A 289 -15.48 0.51 -14.51
N HIS A 290 -15.60 -0.33 -13.47
CA HIS A 290 -14.90 -1.59 -13.36
C HIS A 290 -15.75 -2.81 -13.73
N GLY A 291 -16.97 -2.63 -14.20
CA GLY A 291 -17.90 -3.71 -14.54
C GLY A 291 -18.21 -4.65 -13.39
N LYS A 292 -18.27 -4.12 -12.14
CA LYS A 292 -18.46 -4.94 -10.94
C LYS A 292 -19.80 -4.63 -10.25
N GLN A 293 -20.35 -5.66 -9.60
CA GLN A 293 -21.46 -5.55 -8.66
C GLN A 293 -21.05 -6.17 -7.33
N GLY A 294 -21.39 -5.52 -6.22
CA GLY A 294 -21.05 -6.00 -4.88
C GLY A 294 -22.25 -6.50 -4.12
N LYS A 295 -22.06 -7.55 -3.32
CA LYS A 295 -23.11 -8.11 -2.47
C LYS A 295 -23.00 -7.69 -1.00
N THR A 296 -21.85 -7.18 -0.57
CA THR A 296 -21.66 -6.74 0.82
C THR A 296 -21.25 -5.28 0.85
N LEU A 297 -22.04 -4.49 1.57
CA LEU A 297 -21.76 -3.07 1.85
C LEU A 297 -21.08 -2.95 3.22
N VAL A 298 -20.09 -2.09 3.30
CA VAL A 298 -19.35 -1.76 4.53
C VAL A 298 -19.42 -0.25 4.73
N LEU A 299 -19.96 0.19 5.85
CA LEU A 299 -19.93 1.58 6.32
C LEU A 299 -18.85 1.74 7.38
N LYS A 300 -17.96 2.71 7.19
CA LYS A 300 -16.92 3.11 8.12
C LYS A 300 -17.23 4.50 8.65
N VAL A 301 -17.27 4.65 9.95
CA VAL A 301 -17.47 5.92 10.65
C VAL A 301 -16.30 6.13 11.59
N ARG A 302 -15.64 7.29 11.50
CA ARG A 302 -14.63 7.71 12.47
C ARG A 302 -15.07 9.00 13.12
N TYR A 303 -15.06 9.02 14.44
CA TYR A 303 -15.44 10.15 15.26
C TYR A 303 -14.27 11.15 15.48
N GLY A 304 -14.58 12.29 16.09
CA GLY A 304 -13.61 13.34 16.39
C GLY A 304 -12.47 12.91 17.31
N ASP A 305 -12.73 11.96 18.20
CA ASP A 305 -11.75 11.32 19.10
C ASP A 305 -10.93 10.19 18.44
N PHE A 306 -11.07 10.01 17.11
CA PHE A 306 -10.46 8.94 16.31
C PHE A 306 -11.01 7.53 16.56
N THR A 307 -12.00 7.35 17.44
CA THR A 307 -12.73 6.07 17.53
C THR A 307 -13.32 5.72 16.16
N THR A 308 -13.11 4.49 15.71
CA THR A 308 -13.54 4.05 14.39
C THR A 308 -14.47 2.84 14.52
N LEU A 309 -15.66 2.97 13.96
CA LEU A 309 -16.62 1.87 13.80
C LEU A 309 -16.67 1.45 12.34
N THR A 310 -16.82 0.15 12.13
CA THR A 310 -17.02 -0.44 10.81
C THR A 310 -18.13 -1.48 10.93
N LYS A 311 -19.26 -1.20 10.27
CA LYS A 311 -20.38 -2.15 10.17
C LYS A 311 -20.58 -2.59 8.74
N ARG A 312 -21.08 -3.81 8.55
CA ARG A 312 -21.33 -4.41 7.24
C ARG A 312 -22.72 -5.00 7.15
N MET A 313 -23.27 -4.95 5.94
CA MET A 313 -24.52 -5.57 5.59
C MET A 313 -24.35 -6.39 4.31
N THR A 314 -24.82 -7.62 4.29
CA THR A 314 -24.88 -8.44 3.07
C THR A 314 -26.27 -8.29 2.47
N LEU A 315 -26.32 -7.86 1.23
CA LEU A 315 -27.55 -7.64 0.46
C LEU A 315 -28.09 -8.99 -0.06
N THR A 316 -29.38 -9.07 -0.29
CA THR A 316 -30.01 -10.24 -0.93
C THR A 316 -29.47 -10.46 -2.34
N GLU A 317 -29.31 -9.38 -3.10
CA GLU A 317 -28.82 -9.37 -4.48
C GLU A 317 -27.62 -8.44 -4.62
N PRO A 318 -26.67 -8.77 -5.52
CA PRO A 318 -25.58 -7.85 -5.86
C PRO A 318 -26.13 -6.56 -6.46
N THR A 319 -25.42 -5.46 -6.23
CA THR A 319 -25.83 -4.17 -6.80
C THR A 319 -24.62 -3.29 -7.15
N ARG A 320 -24.85 -2.37 -8.10
CA ARG A 320 -24.00 -1.20 -8.40
C ARG A 320 -24.80 0.10 -8.40
N GLU A 321 -26.10 0.01 -8.07
CA GLU A 321 -27.02 1.15 -8.10
C GLU A 321 -26.79 2.07 -6.89
N ALA A 322 -26.60 3.36 -7.17
CA ALA A 322 -26.32 4.37 -6.14
C ALA A 322 -27.42 4.43 -5.06
N GLU A 323 -28.69 4.35 -5.46
CA GLU A 323 -29.81 4.41 -4.52
C GLU A 323 -29.87 3.21 -3.57
N ARG A 324 -29.63 2.00 -4.08
CA ARG A 324 -29.60 0.79 -3.23
C ARG A 324 -28.42 0.84 -2.25
N ILE A 325 -27.24 1.28 -2.73
CA ILE A 325 -26.05 1.47 -1.89
C ILE A 325 -26.34 2.51 -0.81
N ASN A 326 -26.90 3.66 -1.18
CA ASN A 326 -27.25 4.74 -0.24
C ASN A 326 -28.28 4.28 0.80
N ARG A 327 -29.37 3.65 0.39
CA ARG A 327 -30.42 3.15 1.30
C ARG A 327 -29.82 2.19 2.33
N SER A 328 -29.01 1.25 1.88
CA SER A 328 -28.38 0.26 2.77
C SER A 328 -27.33 0.89 3.69
N ALA A 329 -26.57 1.88 3.21
CA ALA A 329 -25.61 2.62 4.02
C ALA A 329 -26.29 3.45 5.12
N ARG A 330 -27.42 4.09 4.81
CA ARG A 330 -28.26 4.81 5.78
C ARG A 330 -28.86 3.86 6.81
N GLN A 331 -29.34 2.69 6.39
CA GLN A 331 -29.84 1.67 7.32
C GLN A 331 -28.75 1.23 8.31
N ILE A 332 -27.53 0.95 7.84
CA ILE A 332 -26.39 0.65 8.73
C ILE A 332 -26.12 1.84 9.67
N PHE A 333 -26.18 3.06 9.16
CA PHE A 333 -25.90 4.26 9.97
C PHE A 333 -26.92 4.42 11.10
N GLN A 334 -28.21 4.18 10.86
CA GLN A 334 -29.26 4.22 11.87
C GLN A 334 -29.07 3.20 13.02
N GLU A 335 -28.37 2.09 12.75
CA GLU A 335 -28.04 1.08 13.76
C GLU A 335 -26.78 1.43 14.56
N ILE A 336 -26.09 2.54 14.23
CA ILE A 336 -24.90 2.99 14.95
C ILE A 336 -25.36 3.95 16.04
N GLU A 337 -24.99 3.65 17.28
CA GLU A 337 -25.28 4.56 18.40
C GLU A 337 -24.63 5.92 18.16
N SER A 338 -25.44 6.95 18.23
CA SER A 338 -24.99 8.33 18.11
C SER A 338 -24.04 8.70 19.27
N THR A 339 -22.85 9.18 18.94
CA THR A 339 -21.94 9.75 19.92
C THR A 339 -21.91 11.27 19.78
N ASN A 340 -21.79 12.00 20.90
CA ASN A 340 -21.73 13.46 20.91
C ASN A 340 -20.40 14.04 20.35
N THR A 341 -19.49 13.17 19.88
CA THR A 341 -18.14 13.58 19.46
C THR A 341 -18.04 14.04 17.99
N GLY A 342 -19.14 14.02 17.25
CA GLY A 342 -19.18 14.40 15.82
C GLY A 342 -18.40 13.45 14.93
N ILE A 343 -18.73 13.42 13.64
CA ILE A 343 -18.10 12.53 12.67
C ILE A 343 -16.96 13.24 11.94
N ARG A 344 -15.78 12.65 12.00
CA ARG A 344 -14.57 13.10 11.32
C ARG A 344 -14.41 12.51 9.93
N LEU A 345 -14.83 11.25 9.72
CA LEU A 345 -14.68 10.54 8.45
C LEU A 345 -15.86 9.60 8.22
N LEU A 346 -16.36 9.58 7.00
CA LEU A 346 -17.27 8.56 6.50
C LEU A 346 -16.63 7.80 5.33
N GLY A 347 -16.92 6.50 5.24
CA GLY A 347 -16.48 5.66 4.14
C GLY A 347 -17.56 4.64 3.76
N VAL A 348 -17.83 4.54 2.48
CA VAL A 348 -18.73 3.55 1.89
C VAL A 348 -17.94 2.62 0.99
N THR A 349 -18.06 1.32 1.18
CA THR A 349 -17.30 0.30 0.43
C THR A 349 -18.21 -0.84 0.04
N MET A 350 -18.14 -1.26 -1.23
CA MET A 350 -18.74 -2.49 -1.73
C MET A 350 -17.69 -3.57 -1.90
N THR A 351 -18.01 -4.77 -1.48
CA THR A 351 -17.14 -5.96 -1.55
C THR A 351 -17.98 -7.21 -1.86
N ASN A 352 -17.33 -8.38 -1.93
CA ASN A 352 -17.97 -9.62 -2.31
C ASN A 352 -18.62 -9.48 -3.70
N PHE A 353 -17.72 -9.22 -4.69
CA PHE A 353 -18.14 -9.02 -6.07
C PHE A 353 -18.60 -10.32 -6.70
N VAL A 354 -19.68 -10.22 -7.51
CA VAL A 354 -20.18 -11.30 -8.36
C VAL A 354 -19.86 -10.95 -9.79
N ASP A 355 -19.29 -11.88 -10.53
CA ASP A 355 -19.04 -11.69 -11.96
C ASP A 355 -20.35 -11.87 -12.74
N HIS A 356 -20.54 -11.08 -13.81
CA HIS A 356 -21.75 -11.05 -14.62
C HIS A 356 -22.14 -12.40 -15.28
N THR A 357 -21.24 -13.39 -15.24
CA THR A 357 -21.45 -14.72 -15.79
C THR A 357 -22.30 -15.65 -14.92
N GLU A 358 -22.64 -15.26 -13.69
CA GLU A 358 -23.39 -16.11 -12.74
C GLU A 358 -24.81 -15.59 -12.44
N LEU A 359 -25.39 -14.72 -13.25
CA LEU A 359 -26.82 -14.46 -13.13
C LEU A 359 -27.58 -15.67 -13.69
N PRO A 360 -28.36 -16.40 -12.87
CA PRO A 360 -29.21 -17.43 -13.41
C PRO A 360 -30.17 -16.80 -14.43
N LEU A 361 -30.23 -17.38 -15.63
CA LEU A 361 -31.30 -17.11 -16.57
C LEU A 361 -32.62 -17.39 -15.84
N VAL A 362 -33.38 -16.37 -15.52
CA VAL A 362 -34.76 -16.53 -15.09
C VAL A 362 -35.48 -17.05 -16.33
N GLU A 363 -35.76 -18.33 -16.38
CA GLU A 363 -36.73 -18.89 -17.33
C GLU A 363 -38.07 -18.21 -17.04
N GLU A 364 -38.49 -17.30 -17.89
CA GLU A 364 -39.87 -16.88 -17.95
C GLU A 364 -40.69 -18.16 -18.28
N LYS A 365 -41.40 -18.66 -17.30
CA LYS A 365 -42.45 -19.64 -17.56
C LYS A 365 -43.54 -18.92 -18.30
N GLU A 366 -43.59 -19.09 -19.62
CA GLU A 366 -44.80 -18.90 -20.37
C GLU A 366 -45.89 -19.80 -19.77
N ASN A 367 -46.89 -19.21 -19.14
CA ASN A 367 -48.12 -19.86 -18.79
C ASN A 367 -49.00 -19.93 -20.04
N ASP A 368 -49.17 -21.13 -20.59
CA ASP A 368 -50.31 -21.50 -21.40
C ASP A 368 -51.60 -21.71 -20.53
#